data_d9145e28ce1acda26c6f940279996702
#
_entry.id   d9145e28ce1acda26c6f940279996702
#
_cell.length_a   1.000
_cell.length_b   1.000
_cell.length_c   1.000
_cell.angle_alpha   90.00
_cell.angle_beta   90.00
_cell.angle_gamma   90.00
#
_symmetry.space_group_name_H-M   'P 1'
#
loop_
_entity.id
_entity.type
_entity.pdbx_description
1 polymer ?
#
loop_
_entity_poly.entity_id
_entity_poly.type
_entity_poly.pdbx_seq_one_letter_code
_entity_poly.pdbx_strand_id
1 'polypeptide(L)'
;MFPSAVAAYLPPQVAESLANSQLPLNHTAFEAAVDTAARPDKRTFYVISTKDKVIAPAAQKFFAARIEAQTSEVADGHAALVVHAKEVAAAIEQAALAE
;
A
#
# COMPACT_ATOMS: atom_id res chain seq x y z
N MET A 1 13.79 -5.18 11.52
CA MET A 1 12.34 -5.15 11.38
C MET A 1 11.88 -4.75 9.99
N PHE A 2 12.38 -3.66 9.43
CA PHE A 2 11.99 -3.21 8.09
C PHE A 2 12.15 -4.30 7.01
N PRO A 3 13.32 -4.98 6.88
CA PRO A 3 13.47 -5.97 5.81
C PRO A 3 12.49 -7.15 5.91
N SER A 4 12.18 -7.58 7.13
CA SER A 4 11.30 -8.74 7.33
C SER A 4 9.81 -8.42 7.30
N ALA A 5 9.43 -7.16 7.48
CA ALA A 5 8.03 -6.73 7.49
C ALA A 5 7.67 -5.97 6.22
N VAL A 6 8.33 -4.85 5.95
CA VAL A 6 7.98 -3.97 4.83
C VAL A 6 8.49 -4.55 3.50
N ALA A 7 9.68 -5.15 3.49
CA ALA A 7 10.32 -5.68 2.30
C ALA A 7 10.48 -7.20 2.34
N ALA A 8 9.48 -7.91 2.88
CA ALA A 8 9.58 -9.33 3.23
C ALA A 8 9.89 -10.25 2.04
N TYR A 9 9.41 -9.92 0.85
CA TYR A 9 9.54 -10.79 -0.33
C TYR A 9 10.46 -10.22 -1.39
N LEU A 10 11.27 -9.24 -1.01
CA LEU A 10 12.30 -8.68 -1.88
C LEU A 10 13.63 -9.42 -1.70
N PRO A 11 14.50 -9.41 -2.73
CA PRO A 11 15.86 -9.90 -2.55
C PRO A 11 16.53 -9.20 -1.36
N PRO A 12 17.35 -9.92 -0.56
CA PRO A 12 17.93 -9.32 0.65
C PRO A 12 18.69 -8.02 0.41
N GLN A 13 19.42 -7.93 -0.69
CA GLN A 13 20.19 -6.71 -1.01
C GLN A 13 19.28 -5.52 -1.28
N VAL A 14 18.15 -5.74 -1.94
CA VAL A 14 17.16 -4.70 -2.21
C VAL A 14 16.49 -4.28 -0.91
N ALA A 15 16.10 -5.23 -0.08
CA ALA A 15 15.47 -4.96 1.22
C ALA A 15 16.41 -4.14 2.11
N GLU A 16 17.68 -4.49 2.15
CA GLU A 16 18.69 -3.76 2.92
C GLU A 16 18.87 -2.32 2.41
N SER A 17 18.95 -2.17 1.10
CA SER A 17 19.07 -0.84 0.48
C SER A 17 17.88 0.04 0.83
N LEU A 18 16.67 -0.51 0.76
CA LEU A 18 15.46 0.23 1.13
C LEU A 18 15.47 0.60 2.62
N ALA A 19 15.88 -0.32 3.47
CA ALA A 19 15.98 -0.06 4.91
C ALA A 19 16.97 1.08 5.20
N ASN A 20 18.11 1.09 4.53
CA ASN A 20 19.15 2.10 4.73
C ASN A 20 18.73 3.47 4.18
N SER A 21 17.79 3.52 3.27
CA SER A 21 17.30 4.77 2.69
C SER A 21 16.16 5.41 3.49
N GLN A 22 15.67 4.73 4.53
CA GLN A 22 14.57 5.25 5.33
C GLN A 22 15.00 6.49 6.13
N LEU A 23 14.10 7.48 6.15
CA LEU A 23 14.25 8.67 6.96
C LEU A 23 13.27 8.61 8.13
N PRO A 24 13.65 9.13 9.31
CA PRO A 24 12.71 9.19 10.42
C PRO A 24 11.54 10.10 10.08
N LEU A 25 10.33 9.66 10.46
CA LEU A 25 9.12 10.46 10.29
C LEU A 25 8.91 11.30 11.56
N ASN A 26 8.66 12.60 11.37
CA ASN A 26 8.32 13.48 12.48
C ASN A 26 6.97 13.02 13.07
N HIS A 27 6.94 12.80 14.39
CA HIS A 27 5.75 12.30 15.06
C HIS A 27 4.53 13.23 14.90
N THR A 28 4.73 14.53 14.68
CA THR A 28 3.62 15.45 14.46
C THR A 28 2.84 15.14 13.19
N ALA A 29 3.48 14.46 12.22
CA ALA A 29 2.79 14.02 11.02
C ALA A 29 1.72 12.98 11.31
N PHE A 30 1.91 12.13 12.32
CA PHE A 30 0.91 11.15 12.76
C PHE A 30 -0.26 11.80 13.48
N GLU A 31 -0.03 12.92 14.14
CA GLU A 31 -1.03 13.62 14.93
C GLU A 31 -1.80 14.67 14.12
N ALA A 32 -1.31 14.97 12.91
CA ALA A 32 -1.94 15.97 12.05
C ALA A 32 -3.34 15.51 11.64
N ALA A 33 -4.29 16.44 11.71
CA ALA A 33 -5.66 16.19 11.30
C ALA A 33 -5.89 16.67 9.86
N VAL A 34 -6.80 16.00 9.17
CA VAL A 34 -7.25 16.41 7.83
C VAL A 34 -8.60 17.09 7.97
N ASP A 35 -8.65 18.36 7.63
CA ASP A 35 -9.89 19.14 7.73
C ASP A 35 -10.86 18.85 6.58
N THR A 36 -10.31 18.65 5.38
CA THR A 36 -11.11 18.39 4.18
C THR A 36 -10.51 17.23 3.42
N ALA A 37 -11.28 16.16 3.26
CA ALA A 37 -10.87 14.99 2.48
C ALA A 37 -11.62 14.96 1.15
N ALA A 38 -10.89 14.74 0.06
CA ALA A 38 -11.48 14.62 -1.28
C ALA A 38 -12.12 13.24 -1.52
N ARG A 39 -11.73 12.23 -0.75
CA ARG A 39 -12.16 10.84 -0.98
C ARG A 39 -13.67 10.64 -1.13
N PRO A 40 -14.54 11.27 -0.32
CA PRO A 40 -15.99 11.04 -0.47
C PRO A 40 -16.54 11.44 -1.83
N ASP A 41 -15.86 12.34 -2.53
CA ASP A 41 -16.28 12.87 -3.83
C ASP A 41 -15.56 12.21 -5.00
N LYS A 42 -14.71 11.20 -4.74
CA LYS A 42 -13.89 10.54 -5.75
C LYS A 42 -14.08 9.04 -5.70
N ARG A 43 -13.95 8.40 -6.84
CA ARG A 43 -13.92 6.93 -6.89
C ARG A 43 -12.63 6.45 -6.22
N THR A 44 -12.74 5.36 -5.48
CA THR A 44 -11.65 4.84 -4.67
C THR A 44 -11.30 3.42 -5.13
N PHE A 45 -10.01 3.13 -5.20
CA PHE A 45 -9.47 1.84 -5.62
C PHE A 45 -8.46 1.38 -4.58
N TYR A 46 -8.41 0.08 -4.31
CA TYR A 46 -7.51 -0.49 -3.32
C TYR A 46 -6.88 -1.76 -3.87
N VAL A 47 -5.56 -1.82 -3.85
CA VAL A 47 -4.81 -3.04 -4.18
C VAL A 47 -4.45 -3.72 -2.86
N ILE A 48 -5.02 -4.90 -2.63
CA ILE A 48 -4.81 -5.67 -1.41
C ILE A 48 -3.58 -6.55 -1.59
N SER A 49 -2.60 -6.40 -0.68
CA SER A 49 -1.42 -7.26 -0.63
C SER A 49 -1.73 -8.45 0.26
N THR A 50 -1.93 -9.62 -0.33
CA THR A 50 -2.45 -10.78 0.41
C THR A 50 -1.42 -11.44 1.34
N LYS A 51 -0.14 -11.08 1.22
CA LYS A 51 0.94 -11.58 2.08
C LYS A 51 1.59 -10.47 2.89
N ASP A 52 0.88 -9.37 3.09
CA ASP A 52 1.40 -8.21 3.82
C ASP A 52 1.60 -8.56 5.30
N LYS A 53 2.81 -8.25 5.82
CA LYS A 53 3.17 -8.47 7.22
C LYS A 53 3.12 -7.19 8.06
N VAL A 54 2.84 -6.06 7.44
CA VAL A 54 2.69 -4.77 8.14
C VAL A 54 1.21 -4.52 8.42
N ILE A 55 0.37 -4.62 7.38
CA ILE A 55 -1.07 -4.46 7.50
C ILE A 55 -1.71 -5.78 7.07
N ALA A 56 -2.32 -6.48 8.02
CA ALA A 56 -2.93 -7.78 7.75
C ALA A 56 -3.94 -7.67 6.61
N PRO A 57 -4.00 -8.66 5.70
CA PRO A 57 -4.95 -8.63 4.59
C PRO A 57 -6.40 -8.45 5.03
N ALA A 58 -6.80 -9.03 6.17
CA ALA A 58 -8.14 -8.85 6.72
C ALA A 58 -8.43 -7.38 7.06
N ALA A 59 -7.44 -6.67 7.61
CA ALA A 59 -7.56 -5.25 7.89
C ALA A 59 -7.66 -4.44 6.59
N GLN A 60 -6.89 -4.80 5.58
CA GLN A 60 -6.97 -4.15 4.27
C GLN A 60 -8.35 -4.30 3.65
N LYS A 61 -8.93 -5.49 3.73
CA LYS A 61 -10.29 -5.75 3.23
C LYS A 61 -11.33 -4.93 3.99
N PHE A 62 -11.17 -4.82 5.30
CA PHE A 62 -12.04 -3.99 6.14
C PHE A 62 -11.98 -2.52 5.72
N PHE A 63 -10.77 -1.98 5.56
CA PHE A 63 -10.62 -0.59 5.14
C PHE A 63 -11.16 -0.34 3.74
N ALA A 64 -10.91 -1.27 2.80
CA ALA A 64 -11.42 -1.16 1.45
C ALA A 64 -12.94 -1.15 1.40
N ALA A 65 -13.59 -2.00 2.19
CA ALA A 65 -15.04 -2.04 2.29
C ALA A 65 -15.58 -0.75 2.90
N ARG A 66 -14.93 -0.23 3.93
CA ARG A 66 -15.36 0.99 4.60
C ARG A 66 -15.35 2.20 3.69
N ILE A 67 -14.40 2.28 2.77
CA ILE A 67 -14.32 3.39 1.81
C ILE A 67 -15.00 3.06 0.48
N GLU A 68 -15.67 1.93 0.40
CA GLU A 68 -16.38 1.48 -0.81
C GLU A 68 -15.46 1.41 -2.04
N ALA A 69 -14.23 0.96 -1.82
CA ALA A 69 -13.23 0.87 -2.88
C ALA A 69 -13.49 -0.31 -3.81
N GLN A 70 -13.19 -0.13 -5.09
CA GLN A 70 -13.01 -1.25 -6.00
C GLN A 70 -11.66 -1.89 -5.68
N THR A 71 -11.64 -3.21 -5.49
CA THR A 71 -10.45 -3.91 -5.02
C THR A 71 -9.86 -4.80 -6.09
N SER A 72 -8.54 -4.95 -6.04
CA SER A 72 -7.79 -5.99 -6.71
C SER A 72 -6.79 -6.56 -5.72
N GLU A 73 -6.24 -7.73 -6.02
CA GLU A 73 -5.33 -8.41 -5.10
C GLU A 73 -4.00 -8.72 -5.77
N VAL A 74 -2.93 -8.61 -4.98
CA VAL A 74 -1.58 -8.99 -5.38
C VAL A 74 -1.03 -9.93 -4.32
N ALA A 75 -0.53 -11.10 -4.74
CA ALA A 75 0.01 -12.11 -3.81
C ALA A 75 1.46 -11.75 -3.43
N ASP A 76 1.62 -10.67 -2.68
CA ASP A 76 2.92 -10.18 -2.24
C ASP A 76 2.78 -9.44 -0.91
N GLY A 77 3.90 -8.91 -0.41
CA GLY A 77 3.98 -8.19 0.84
C GLY A 77 3.69 -6.70 0.70
N HIS A 78 4.10 -5.95 1.73
CA HIS A 78 3.84 -4.52 1.82
C HIS A 78 4.45 -3.72 0.66
N ALA A 79 5.62 -4.11 0.18
CA ALA A 79 6.31 -3.47 -0.93
C ALA A 79 5.98 -4.11 -2.29
N ALA A 80 4.73 -4.53 -2.50
CA ALA A 80 4.28 -5.19 -3.72
C ALA A 80 4.59 -4.38 -4.99
N LEU A 81 4.57 -3.06 -4.89
CA LEU A 81 4.84 -2.18 -6.02
C LEU A 81 6.26 -2.37 -6.63
N VAL A 82 7.19 -2.93 -5.84
CA VAL A 82 8.55 -3.20 -6.30
C VAL A 82 8.63 -4.53 -7.02
N VAL A 83 8.02 -5.59 -6.44
CA VAL A 83 8.10 -6.95 -6.98
C VAL A 83 7.07 -7.18 -8.07
N HIS A 84 5.85 -6.72 -7.86
CA HIS A 84 4.72 -6.87 -8.78
C HIS A 84 4.38 -5.53 -9.45
N ALA A 85 5.41 -4.85 -9.96
CA ALA A 85 5.25 -3.52 -10.55
C ALA A 85 4.26 -3.49 -11.71
N LYS A 86 4.23 -4.53 -12.53
CA LYS A 86 3.32 -4.61 -13.68
C LYS A 86 1.86 -4.69 -13.23
N GLU A 87 1.59 -5.50 -12.23
CA GLU A 87 0.23 -5.71 -11.69
C GLU A 87 -0.26 -4.44 -11.00
N VAL A 88 0.60 -3.78 -10.24
CA VAL A 88 0.25 -2.53 -9.57
C VAL A 88 0.05 -1.42 -10.60
N ALA A 89 0.92 -1.33 -11.60
CA ALA A 89 0.76 -0.35 -12.68
C ALA A 89 -0.55 -0.56 -13.45
N ALA A 90 -0.92 -1.82 -13.73
CA ALA A 90 -2.17 -2.14 -14.38
C ALA A 90 -3.38 -1.69 -13.56
N ALA A 91 -3.33 -1.89 -12.24
CA ALA A 91 -4.39 -1.44 -11.33
C ALA A 91 -4.53 0.09 -11.34
N ILE A 92 -3.42 0.81 -11.34
CA ILE A 92 -3.42 2.27 -11.42
C ILE A 92 -4.01 2.74 -12.76
N GLU A 93 -3.60 2.10 -13.84
CA GLU A 93 -4.09 2.44 -15.19
C GLU A 93 -5.60 2.20 -15.30
N GLN A 94 -6.10 1.07 -14.79
CA GLN A 94 -7.53 0.79 -14.76
C GLN A 94 -8.28 1.84 -13.95
N ALA A 95 -7.74 2.25 -12.82
CA ALA A 95 -8.34 3.28 -11.99
C ALA A 95 -8.40 4.62 -12.73
N ALA A 96 -7.36 4.98 -13.46
CA ALA A 96 -7.30 6.22 -14.23
C ALA A 96 -8.29 6.25 -15.39
N LEU A 97 -8.56 5.08 -15.99
CA LEU A 97 -9.49 4.95 -17.12
C LEU A 97 -10.94 4.75 -16.67
N ALA A 98 -11.18 4.48 -15.40
CA ALA A 98 -12.54 4.29 -14.87
C ALA A 98 -13.26 5.62 -14.77
N GLU A 99 -14.53 5.62 -15.11
CA GLU A 99 -15.40 6.81 -15.04
C GLU A 99 -16.25 6.84 -13.78
#